data_76b0b0e8c39e8ec5d55a8a777264c14f
#
_entry.id   76b0b0e8c39e8ec5d55a8a777264c14f
#
_cell.length_a   1.000
_cell.length_b   1.000
_cell.length_c   1.000
_cell.angle_alpha   90.00
_cell.angle_beta   90.00
_cell.angle_gamma   90.00
#
_symmetry.space_group_name_H-M   'P 1'
#
loop_
_entity.id
_entity.type
_entity.pdbx_description
1 polymer ?
#
loop_
_entity_poly.entity_id
_entity_poly.type
_entity_poly.pdbx_seq_one_letter_code
_entity_poly.pdbx_strand_id
1 'polypeptide(L)'
;CIRDSGIGANAEYPADFIYENLMIQTNVISSAAKYGVKKLLFLGSSCIYPKFANQPITEDQLLGGHLESSNSAYAVAKIAGINMCQSYRKQHGFNAIAVMPSNLYGPNDNFDHNTSHVLPALISKFHGSLEKSKAWVVKLWGDGSARREFLHVDDLAEALYICMEKYDDEEIINIGTGEDVTIKELAEIIVDVTGYENDYEWDTSKPNGTPRKVLNVDKMKALGWEPKIGLREGIESTYKWYKNNLGYEEPQ
;
A
#
# COMPACT_ATOMS: atom_id res chain seq x y z
N CYS A 1 -5.81 -7.88 -2.12
CA CYS A 1 -4.56 -8.49 -1.63
C CYS A 1 -4.85 -9.43 -0.47
N ILE A 2 -4.58 -10.71 -0.65
CA ILE A 2 -4.82 -11.72 0.39
C ILE A 2 -3.68 -11.60 1.39
N ARG A 3 -3.91 -10.96 2.54
CA ARG A 3 -2.95 -10.63 3.58
C ARG A 3 -1.88 -9.59 3.20
N ASP A 4 -2.35 -8.43 2.89
CA ASP A 4 -1.66 -7.17 3.08
C ASP A 4 -2.30 -6.51 4.31
N SER A 5 -1.51 -6.15 5.30
CA SER A 5 -1.97 -5.56 6.55
C SER A 5 -0.93 -4.58 7.07
N GLY A 6 -1.36 -3.72 7.99
CA GLY A 6 -0.49 -2.72 8.61
C GLY A 6 0.75 -3.31 9.29
N ILE A 7 1.70 -2.46 9.65
CA ILE A 7 3.00 -2.83 10.26
C ILE A 7 2.81 -3.66 11.53
N GLY A 8 1.76 -3.41 12.32
CA GLY A 8 1.46 -4.15 13.54
C GLY A 8 1.23 -5.63 13.29
N ALA A 9 0.31 -5.99 12.39
CA ALA A 9 0.01 -7.38 12.06
C ALA A 9 1.19 -8.11 11.41
N ASN A 10 1.97 -7.42 10.54
CA ASN A 10 3.18 -7.99 9.96
C ASN A 10 4.24 -8.35 11.01
N ALA A 11 4.40 -7.51 12.04
CA ALA A 11 5.35 -7.78 13.13
C ALA A 11 4.87 -8.89 14.07
N GLU A 12 3.55 -9.06 14.25
CA GLU A 12 2.96 -10.06 15.13
C GLU A 12 2.90 -11.45 14.50
N TYR A 13 2.63 -11.55 13.19
CA TYR A 13 2.42 -12.83 12.49
C TYR A 13 3.39 -13.05 11.31
N PRO A 14 4.71 -12.86 11.45
CA PRO A 14 5.66 -12.89 10.32
C PRO A 14 5.71 -14.26 9.63
N ALA A 15 5.55 -15.37 10.38
CA ALA A 15 5.55 -16.72 9.82
C ALA A 15 4.34 -16.96 8.89
N ASP A 16 3.15 -16.50 9.30
CA ASP A 16 1.93 -16.64 8.51
C ASP A 16 2.02 -15.79 7.24
N PHE A 17 2.51 -14.55 7.36
CA PHE A 17 2.68 -13.66 6.21
C PHE A 17 3.62 -14.23 5.15
N ILE A 18 4.78 -14.74 5.53
CA ILE A 18 5.70 -15.33 4.54
C ILE A 18 5.14 -16.62 3.96
N TYR A 19 4.61 -17.52 4.78
CA TYR A 19 4.10 -18.81 4.33
C TYR A 19 2.93 -18.65 3.37
N GLU A 20 1.89 -17.93 3.76
CA GLU A 20 0.68 -17.79 2.94
C GLU A 20 0.95 -17.07 1.63
N ASN A 21 1.72 -15.97 1.66
CA ASN A 21 2.07 -15.27 0.42
C ASN A 21 2.89 -16.15 -0.53
N LEU A 22 3.87 -16.90 -0.03
CA LEU A 22 4.65 -17.85 -0.85
C LEU A 22 3.76 -18.94 -1.45
N MET A 23 2.88 -19.54 -0.66
CA MET A 23 1.98 -20.61 -1.13
C MET A 23 1.01 -20.10 -2.20
N ILE A 24 0.37 -18.96 -1.98
CA ILE A 24 -0.59 -18.40 -2.93
C ILE A 24 0.09 -18.04 -4.25
N GLN A 25 1.16 -17.26 -4.20
CA GLN A 25 1.83 -16.79 -5.42
C GLN A 25 2.48 -17.94 -6.19
N THR A 26 3.08 -18.92 -5.52
CA THR A 26 3.68 -20.09 -6.15
C THR A 26 2.62 -20.90 -6.90
N ASN A 27 1.48 -21.16 -6.24
CA ASN A 27 0.38 -21.91 -6.87
C ASN A 27 -0.22 -21.14 -8.06
N VAL A 28 -0.45 -19.83 -7.92
CA VAL A 28 -1.05 -19.02 -8.99
C VAL A 28 -0.11 -18.92 -10.19
N ILE A 29 1.16 -18.54 -9.98
CA ILE A 29 2.13 -18.35 -11.08
C ILE A 29 2.37 -19.68 -11.81
N SER A 30 2.63 -20.78 -11.06
CA SER A 30 2.89 -22.08 -11.66
C SER A 30 1.67 -22.63 -12.42
N SER A 31 0.47 -22.48 -11.86
CA SER A 31 -0.76 -22.92 -12.53
C SER A 31 -1.05 -22.08 -13.77
N ALA A 32 -0.88 -20.76 -13.71
CA ALA A 32 -1.07 -19.88 -14.86
C ALA A 32 -0.16 -20.29 -16.03
N ALA A 33 1.12 -20.54 -15.76
CA ALA A 33 2.05 -21.02 -16.78
C ALA A 33 1.66 -22.42 -17.29
N LYS A 34 1.34 -23.35 -16.37
CA LYS A 34 0.97 -24.74 -16.72
C LYS A 34 -0.27 -24.81 -17.62
N TYR A 35 -1.27 -23.98 -17.38
CA TYR A 35 -2.51 -23.97 -18.12
C TYR A 35 -2.55 -22.98 -19.28
N GLY A 36 -1.43 -22.41 -19.67
CA GLY A 36 -1.28 -21.57 -20.85
C GLY A 36 -2.00 -20.22 -20.77
N VAL A 37 -2.07 -19.63 -19.59
CA VAL A 37 -2.56 -18.24 -19.44
C VAL A 37 -1.69 -17.33 -20.30
N LYS A 38 -2.31 -16.48 -21.12
CA LYS A 38 -1.59 -15.64 -22.10
C LYS A 38 -0.67 -14.62 -21.43
N LYS A 39 -1.13 -13.99 -20.33
CA LYS A 39 -0.37 -12.99 -19.58
C LYS A 39 -0.79 -13.01 -18.13
N LEU A 40 0.16 -12.88 -17.22
CA LEU A 40 -0.04 -12.75 -15.78
C LEU A 40 0.55 -11.44 -15.31
N LEU A 41 -0.20 -10.66 -14.51
CA LEU A 41 0.29 -9.52 -13.78
C LEU A 41 0.38 -9.87 -12.29
N PHE A 42 1.59 -9.84 -11.75
CA PHE A 42 1.87 -10.06 -10.34
C PHE A 42 1.91 -8.73 -9.58
N LEU A 43 1.08 -8.62 -8.55
CA LEU A 43 1.12 -7.48 -7.62
C LEU A 43 2.22 -7.69 -6.58
N GLY A 44 3.34 -6.98 -6.76
CA GLY A 44 4.36 -6.78 -5.76
C GLY A 44 3.91 -5.77 -4.70
N SER A 45 4.87 -5.04 -4.16
CA SER A 45 4.64 -3.96 -3.19
C SER A 45 5.86 -3.07 -3.11
N SER A 46 5.70 -1.79 -2.85
CA SER A 46 6.82 -0.89 -2.54
C SER A 46 7.59 -1.26 -1.24
N CYS A 47 7.09 -2.21 -0.45
CA CYS A 47 7.78 -2.74 0.74
C CYS A 47 9.03 -3.59 0.42
N ILE A 48 9.20 -3.99 -0.85
CA ILE A 48 10.38 -4.76 -1.32
C ILE A 48 11.66 -3.93 -1.38
N TYR A 49 11.55 -2.60 -1.39
CA TYR A 49 12.71 -1.72 -1.48
C TYR A 49 13.43 -1.58 -0.14
N PRO A 50 14.74 -1.28 -0.17
CA PRO A 50 15.51 -1.04 1.04
C PRO A 50 14.88 0.06 1.91
N LYS A 51 15.01 -0.09 3.24
CA LYS A 51 14.53 0.89 4.22
C LYS A 51 15.05 2.30 3.95
N PHE A 52 16.29 2.42 3.52
CA PHE A 52 16.99 3.68 3.24
C PHE A 52 17.33 3.81 1.75
N ALA A 53 16.41 3.37 0.88
CA ALA A 53 16.54 3.59 -0.56
C ALA A 53 16.61 5.08 -0.90
N ASN A 54 17.34 5.43 -1.96
CA ASN A 54 17.36 6.79 -2.48
C ASN A 54 15.95 7.20 -2.95
N GLN A 55 15.60 8.45 -2.75
CA GLN A 55 14.27 8.97 -3.06
C GLN A 55 14.30 9.97 -4.23
N PRO A 56 13.37 9.90 -5.18
CA PRO A 56 12.33 8.87 -5.34
C PRO A 56 12.92 7.50 -5.68
N ILE A 57 12.25 6.42 -5.25
CA ILE A 57 12.78 5.05 -5.39
C ILE A 57 12.62 4.57 -6.83
N THR A 58 13.72 4.24 -7.48
CA THR A 58 13.76 3.62 -8.80
C THR A 58 13.80 2.09 -8.70
N GLU A 59 13.36 1.40 -9.76
CA GLU A 59 13.20 -0.05 -9.76
C GLU A 59 14.52 -0.83 -9.60
N ASP A 60 15.63 -0.26 -10.05
CA ASP A 60 16.97 -0.82 -9.91
C ASP A 60 17.51 -0.88 -8.47
N GLN A 61 16.83 -0.19 -7.53
CA GLN A 61 17.19 -0.24 -6.11
C GLN A 61 16.71 -1.52 -5.40
N LEU A 62 15.95 -2.39 -6.09
CA LEU A 62 15.57 -3.69 -5.54
C LEU A 62 16.80 -4.49 -5.13
N LEU A 63 16.78 -5.02 -3.89
CA LEU A 63 17.90 -5.75 -3.28
C LEU A 63 19.19 -4.93 -3.05
N GLY A 64 19.14 -3.60 -3.20
CA GLY A 64 20.28 -2.71 -2.99
C GLY A 64 20.64 -2.44 -1.51
N GLY A 65 19.89 -3.00 -0.53
CA GLY A 65 20.11 -2.78 0.89
C GLY A 65 19.16 -3.58 1.79
N HIS A 66 19.24 -3.31 3.11
CA HIS A 66 18.41 -3.99 4.11
C HIS A 66 16.94 -3.57 4.02
N LEU A 67 16.05 -4.55 4.10
CA LEU A 67 14.60 -4.33 4.19
C LEU A 67 14.20 -3.72 5.54
N GLU A 68 13.01 -3.13 5.60
CA GLU A 68 12.39 -2.75 6.88
C GLU A 68 12.07 -4.01 7.69
N SER A 69 12.62 -4.09 8.90
CA SER A 69 12.56 -5.31 9.72
C SER A 69 11.13 -5.71 10.10
N SER A 70 10.25 -4.74 10.32
CA SER A 70 8.87 -4.97 10.78
C SER A 70 7.99 -5.70 9.75
N ASN A 71 8.32 -5.65 8.45
CA ASN A 71 7.59 -6.31 7.38
C ASN A 71 8.48 -7.12 6.43
N SER A 72 9.69 -7.47 6.87
CA SER A 72 10.67 -8.18 6.04
C SER A 72 10.16 -9.53 5.53
N ALA A 73 9.40 -10.27 6.33
CA ALA A 73 8.82 -11.55 5.93
C ALA A 73 7.90 -11.43 4.72
N TYR A 74 7.00 -10.43 4.74
CA TYR A 74 6.14 -10.09 3.60
C TYR A 74 6.94 -9.62 2.39
N ALA A 75 7.91 -8.72 2.60
CA ALA A 75 8.75 -8.20 1.53
C ALA A 75 9.55 -9.31 0.82
N VAL A 76 10.16 -10.24 1.58
CA VAL A 76 10.87 -11.40 1.03
C VAL A 76 9.93 -12.28 0.20
N ALA A 77 8.72 -12.54 0.68
CA ALA A 77 7.75 -13.31 -0.09
C ALA A 77 7.43 -12.61 -1.43
N LYS A 78 7.21 -11.30 -1.43
CA LYS A 78 6.94 -10.55 -2.67
C LYS A 78 8.15 -10.53 -3.62
N ILE A 79 9.37 -10.40 -3.12
CA ILE A 79 10.60 -10.52 -3.91
C ILE A 79 10.70 -11.91 -4.55
N ALA A 80 10.39 -12.97 -3.81
CA ALA A 80 10.37 -14.33 -4.36
C ALA A 80 9.35 -14.46 -5.50
N GLY A 81 8.17 -13.84 -5.40
CA GLY A 81 7.17 -13.82 -6.46
C GLY A 81 7.63 -13.10 -7.73
N ILE A 82 8.33 -11.97 -7.58
CA ILE A 82 8.95 -11.26 -8.70
C ILE A 82 9.97 -12.15 -9.41
N ASN A 83 10.91 -12.73 -8.63
CA ASN A 83 11.90 -13.66 -9.18
C ASN A 83 11.26 -14.87 -9.87
N MET A 84 10.16 -15.36 -9.34
CA MET A 84 9.41 -16.47 -9.96
C MET A 84 8.83 -16.04 -11.32
N CYS A 85 8.20 -14.86 -11.42
CA CYS A 85 7.73 -14.33 -12.70
C CYS A 85 8.85 -14.21 -13.72
N GLN A 86 9.99 -13.62 -13.35
CA GLN A 86 11.16 -13.47 -14.21
C GLN A 86 11.75 -14.83 -14.64
N SER A 87 11.83 -15.80 -13.73
CA SER A 87 12.33 -17.14 -14.01
C SER A 87 11.42 -17.89 -14.99
N TYR A 88 10.10 -17.83 -14.80
CA TYR A 88 9.14 -18.46 -15.74
C TYR A 88 9.17 -17.77 -17.11
N ARG A 89 9.34 -16.45 -17.14
CA ARG A 89 9.52 -15.71 -18.38
C ARG A 89 10.75 -16.19 -19.13
N LYS A 90 11.91 -16.24 -18.47
CA LYS A 90 13.18 -16.66 -19.06
C LYS A 90 13.19 -18.10 -19.49
N GLN A 91 12.67 -19.02 -18.68
CA GLN A 91 12.76 -20.47 -18.95
C GLN A 91 11.66 -20.97 -19.89
N HIS A 92 10.45 -20.44 -19.79
CA HIS A 92 9.26 -20.96 -20.46
C HIS A 92 8.62 -19.99 -21.46
N GLY A 93 9.17 -18.77 -21.61
CA GLY A 93 8.54 -17.72 -22.42
C GLY A 93 7.17 -17.26 -21.89
N PHE A 94 6.86 -17.53 -20.61
CA PHE A 94 5.60 -17.16 -20.01
C PHE A 94 5.53 -15.65 -19.78
N ASN A 95 4.55 -14.97 -20.39
CA ASN A 95 4.39 -13.53 -20.23
C ASN A 95 3.87 -13.18 -18.83
N ALA A 96 4.78 -13.12 -17.86
CA ALA A 96 4.51 -12.67 -16.50
C ALA A 96 5.20 -11.32 -16.25
N ILE A 97 4.44 -10.31 -15.85
CA ILE A 97 4.94 -8.98 -15.47
C ILE A 97 4.72 -8.74 -13.98
N ALA A 98 5.56 -7.90 -13.36
CA ALA A 98 5.43 -7.57 -11.95
C ALA A 98 5.37 -6.05 -11.74
N VAL A 99 4.39 -5.58 -10.98
CA VAL A 99 4.13 -4.17 -10.70
C VAL A 99 4.23 -3.86 -9.22
N MET A 100 4.76 -2.68 -8.88
CA MET A 100 5.07 -2.25 -7.51
C MET A 100 4.20 -1.06 -7.13
N PRO A 101 2.99 -1.29 -6.61
CA PRO A 101 2.14 -0.19 -6.16
C PRO A 101 2.69 0.47 -4.89
N SER A 102 2.44 1.78 -4.75
CA SER A 102 2.63 2.55 -3.51
C SER A 102 1.56 2.18 -2.46
N ASN A 103 1.37 3.01 -1.41
CA ASN A 103 0.32 2.71 -0.43
C ASN A 103 -1.05 2.99 -1.05
N LEU A 104 -1.88 1.97 -1.05
CA LEU A 104 -3.23 2.03 -1.63
C LEU A 104 -4.25 2.45 -0.57
N TYR A 105 -5.31 3.10 -1.02
CA TYR A 105 -6.47 3.43 -0.22
C TYR A 105 -7.71 3.59 -1.11
N GLY A 106 -8.89 3.48 -0.54
CA GLY A 106 -10.14 3.67 -1.27
C GLY A 106 -11.33 2.95 -0.64
N PRO A 107 -12.48 2.94 -1.32
CA PRO A 107 -13.64 2.13 -0.94
C PRO A 107 -13.26 0.65 -0.79
N ASN A 108 -13.92 -0.04 0.16
CA ASN A 108 -13.70 -1.45 0.51
C ASN A 108 -12.33 -1.76 1.14
N ASP A 109 -11.60 -0.74 1.63
CA ASP A 109 -10.38 -0.97 2.39
C ASP A 109 -10.67 -1.60 3.76
N ASN A 110 -9.62 -2.04 4.45
CA ASN A 110 -9.69 -2.53 5.82
C ASN A 110 -9.59 -1.34 6.80
N PHE A 111 -10.66 -1.09 7.58
CA PHE A 111 -10.73 0.00 8.56
C PHE A 111 -10.56 -0.47 10.02
N ASP A 112 -10.19 -1.72 10.24
CA ASP A 112 -9.93 -2.26 11.59
C ASP A 112 -8.75 -1.53 12.25
N HIS A 113 -8.92 -1.13 13.52
CA HIS A 113 -7.94 -0.31 14.24
C HIS A 113 -6.57 -0.97 14.44
N ASN A 114 -6.50 -2.30 14.42
CA ASN A 114 -5.29 -3.06 14.73
C ASN A 114 -4.56 -3.54 13.48
N THR A 115 -5.29 -3.78 12.39
CA THR A 115 -4.76 -4.45 11.21
C THR A 115 -4.70 -3.57 9.97
N SER A 116 -5.39 -2.42 9.96
CA SER A 116 -5.44 -1.52 8.80
C SER A 116 -4.14 -0.74 8.57
N HIS A 117 -4.01 -0.22 7.35
CA HIS A 117 -2.98 0.76 7.00
C HIS A 117 -3.29 2.14 7.59
N VAL A 118 -2.29 3.04 7.57
CA VAL A 118 -2.37 4.33 8.27
C VAL A 118 -3.57 5.19 7.85
N LEU A 119 -3.87 5.31 6.54
CA LEU A 119 -4.95 6.18 6.06
C LEU A 119 -6.33 5.69 6.52
N PRO A 120 -6.75 4.43 6.28
CA PRO A 120 -8.03 3.93 6.79
C PRO A 120 -8.07 3.90 8.33
N ALA A 121 -6.96 3.65 9.03
CA ALA A 121 -6.90 3.73 10.48
C ALA A 121 -7.18 5.14 11.00
N LEU A 122 -6.65 6.18 10.34
CA LEU A 122 -6.91 7.57 10.69
C LEU A 122 -8.39 7.93 10.47
N ILE A 123 -8.97 7.55 9.33
CA ILE A 123 -10.40 7.76 9.05
C ILE A 123 -11.26 7.12 10.15
N SER A 124 -11.02 5.86 10.47
CA SER A 124 -11.77 5.12 11.48
C SER A 124 -11.62 5.74 12.88
N LYS A 125 -10.40 6.16 13.28
CA LYS A 125 -10.14 6.80 14.57
C LYS A 125 -10.82 8.15 14.72
N PHE A 126 -10.72 9.03 13.74
CA PHE A 126 -11.35 10.34 13.80
C PHE A 126 -12.87 10.22 13.75
N HIS A 127 -13.42 9.40 12.83
CA HIS A 127 -14.85 9.17 12.76
C HIS A 127 -15.41 8.58 14.07
N GLY A 128 -14.84 7.51 14.60
CA GLY A 128 -15.28 6.86 15.84
C GLY A 128 -15.14 7.75 17.09
N SER A 129 -14.52 8.92 16.95
CA SER A 129 -14.38 9.89 18.03
C SER A 129 -15.30 11.12 17.88
N LEU A 130 -16.07 11.23 16.78
CA LEU A 130 -16.98 12.36 16.54
C LEU A 130 -18.08 12.47 17.60
N GLU A 131 -18.62 11.34 18.04
CA GLU A 131 -19.70 11.26 19.03
C GLU A 131 -19.20 11.23 20.48
N LYS A 132 -17.88 11.17 20.68
CA LYS A 132 -17.28 11.13 22.02
C LYS A 132 -17.20 12.54 22.61
N SER A 133 -17.18 12.61 23.95
CA SER A 133 -17.02 13.89 24.64
C SER A 133 -15.76 14.62 24.22
N LYS A 134 -15.73 15.97 24.28
CA LYS A 134 -14.54 16.79 24.01
C LYS A 134 -13.30 16.42 24.87
N ALA A 135 -13.48 15.68 25.94
CA ALA A 135 -12.39 15.14 26.75
C ALA A 135 -11.68 13.93 26.11
N TRP A 136 -12.24 13.37 25.03
CA TRP A 136 -11.62 12.25 24.33
C TRP A 136 -10.62 12.76 23.29
N VAL A 137 -9.33 12.49 23.51
CA VAL A 137 -8.24 12.88 22.63
C VAL A 137 -7.81 11.69 21.78
N VAL A 138 -7.83 11.86 20.45
CA VAL A 138 -7.32 10.83 19.51
C VAL A 138 -5.80 10.77 19.59
N LYS A 139 -5.24 9.59 19.82
CA LYS A 139 -3.78 9.37 19.85
C LYS A 139 -3.28 8.79 18.54
N LEU A 140 -2.34 9.48 17.92
CA LEU A 140 -1.67 9.08 16.69
C LEU A 140 -0.24 8.60 16.99
N TRP A 141 0.24 7.60 16.28
CA TRP A 141 1.57 7.03 16.51
C TRP A 141 2.68 7.89 15.89
N GLY A 142 3.81 7.98 16.60
CA GLY A 142 5.00 8.70 16.17
C GLY A 142 4.89 10.20 16.38
N ASP A 143 5.57 10.98 15.56
CA ASP A 143 5.58 12.45 15.57
C ASP A 143 4.96 13.08 14.31
N GLY A 144 4.44 12.25 13.40
CA GLY A 144 3.83 12.69 12.16
C GLY A 144 4.80 13.12 11.05
N SER A 145 6.12 13.07 11.27
CA SER A 145 7.13 13.54 10.31
C SER A 145 7.37 12.60 9.13
N ALA A 146 7.06 11.31 9.29
CA ALA A 146 7.27 10.32 8.23
C ALA A 146 6.46 10.68 6.98
N ARG A 147 7.09 10.54 5.79
CA ARG A 147 6.48 10.89 4.51
C ARG A 147 6.06 9.64 3.73
N ARG A 148 4.85 9.64 3.19
CA ARG A 148 4.26 8.53 2.43
C ARG A 148 3.53 9.03 1.19
N GLU A 149 3.58 8.20 0.18
CA GLU A 149 2.83 8.32 -1.05
C GLU A 149 1.55 7.49 -0.96
N PHE A 150 0.43 8.03 -1.42
CA PHE A 150 -0.88 7.38 -1.40
C PHE A 150 -1.51 7.40 -2.79
N LEU A 151 -1.93 6.23 -3.27
CA LEU A 151 -2.59 6.06 -4.57
C LEU A 151 -4.00 5.52 -4.39
N HIS A 152 -4.98 6.18 -5.01
CA HIS A 152 -6.37 5.71 -4.98
C HIS A 152 -6.51 4.37 -5.73
N VAL A 153 -7.32 3.46 -5.21
CA VAL A 153 -7.47 2.10 -5.78
C VAL A 153 -8.01 2.10 -7.21
N ASP A 154 -8.85 3.07 -7.59
CA ASP A 154 -9.38 3.17 -8.96
C ASP A 154 -8.30 3.62 -9.95
N ASP A 155 -7.39 4.52 -9.55
CA ASP A 155 -6.23 4.87 -10.35
C ASP A 155 -5.28 3.68 -10.51
N LEU A 156 -5.08 2.88 -9.45
CA LEU A 156 -4.35 1.63 -9.58
C LEU A 156 -5.01 0.69 -10.59
N ALA A 157 -6.33 0.52 -10.52
CA ALA A 157 -7.04 -0.38 -11.44
C ALA A 157 -6.84 0.01 -12.91
N GLU A 158 -6.88 1.30 -13.23
CA GLU A 158 -6.57 1.82 -14.57
C GLU A 158 -5.10 1.54 -14.95
N ALA A 159 -4.15 1.80 -14.03
CA ALA A 159 -2.73 1.51 -14.26
C ALA A 159 -2.47 0.03 -14.55
N LEU A 160 -3.11 -0.88 -13.80
CA LEU A 160 -3.01 -2.32 -14.02
C LEU A 160 -3.54 -2.73 -15.40
N TYR A 161 -4.66 -2.16 -15.82
CA TYR A 161 -5.20 -2.39 -17.16
C TYR A 161 -4.21 -1.95 -18.25
N ILE A 162 -3.62 -0.77 -18.11
CA ILE A 162 -2.60 -0.27 -19.04
C ILE A 162 -1.35 -1.18 -19.06
N CYS A 163 -0.89 -1.65 -17.88
CA CYS A 163 0.21 -2.60 -17.83
C CYS A 163 -0.13 -3.93 -18.52
N MET A 164 -1.36 -4.42 -18.36
CA MET A 164 -1.80 -5.62 -19.06
C MET A 164 -1.80 -5.46 -20.58
N GLU A 165 -2.16 -4.30 -21.09
CA GLU A 165 -2.22 -4.03 -22.52
C GLU A 165 -0.85 -3.69 -23.14
N LYS A 166 -0.03 -2.89 -22.45
CA LYS A 166 1.14 -2.24 -23.05
C LYS A 166 2.50 -2.67 -22.50
N TYR A 167 2.57 -3.20 -21.27
CA TYR A 167 3.84 -3.53 -20.63
C TYR A 167 4.19 -5.00 -20.84
N ASP A 168 5.29 -5.29 -21.51
CA ASP A 168 5.77 -6.64 -21.78
C ASP A 168 7.30 -6.70 -21.56
N ASP A 169 7.71 -6.60 -20.30
CA ASP A 169 9.11 -6.63 -19.91
C ASP A 169 9.32 -7.53 -18.67
N GLU A 170 10.55 -8.00 -18.47
CA GLU A 170 10.96 -8.73 -17.27
C GLU A 170 11.26 -7.79 -16.10
N GLU A 171 11.56 -6.52 -16.36
CA GLU A 171 11.78 -5.54 -15.33
C GLU A 171 10.49 -5.25 -14.55
N ILE A 172 10.64 -4.91 -13.28
CA ILE A 172 9.52 -4.44 -12.49
C ILE A 172 9.15 -3.01 -12.86
N ILE A 173 7.90 -2.61 -12.59
CA ILE A 173 7.44 -1.25 -12.84
C ILE A 173 6.72 -0.68 -11.61
N ASN A 174 7.15 0.50 -11.18
CA ASN A 174 6.55 1.24 -10.07
C ASN A 174 5.23 1.90 -10.50
N ILE A 175 4.21 1.80 -9.63
CA ILE A 175 2.92 2.48 -9.82
C ILE A 175 2.62 3.32 -8.58
N GLY A 176 2.53 4.63 -8.77
CA GLY A 176 2.28 5.59 -7.71
C GLY A 176 1.93 6.96 -8.26
N THR A 177 1.84 7.94 -7.39
CA THR A 177 1.61 9.34 -7.76
C THR A 177 2.92 10.08 -8.05
N GLY A 178 4.04 9.61 -7.49
CA GLY A 178 5.32 10.33 -7.49
C GLY A 178 5.37 11.49 -6.50
N GLU A 179 4.34 11.65 -5.67
CA GLU A 179 4.22 12.70 -4.66
C GLU A 179 4.00 12.10 -3.27
N ASP A 180 4.56 12.71 -2.26
CA ASP A 180 4.42 12.27 -0.87
C ASP A 180 3.92 13.39 0.05
N VAL A 181 3.23 13.01 1.11
CA VAL A 181 2.82 13.89 2.21
C VAL A 181 3.36 13.35 3.53
N THR A 182 3.54 14.21 4.52
CA THR A 182 3.79 13.78 5.90
C THR A 182 2.53 13.12 6.48
N ILE A 183 2.70 12.24 7.45
CA ILE A 183 1.55 11.67 8.18
C ILE A 183 0.78 12.78 8.92
N LYS A 184 1.45 13.87 9.30
CA LYS A 184 0.81 15.05 9.88
C LYS A 184 -0.12 15.73 8.86
N GLU A 185 0.37 16.06 7.65
CA GLU A 185 -0.45 16.63 6.57
C GLU A 185 -1.63 15.71 6.21
N LEU A 186 -1.41 14.39 6.17
CA LEU A 186 -2.47 13.41 5.97
C LEU A 186 -3.54 13.49 7.08
N ALA A 187 -3.13 13.55 8.34
CA ALA A 187 -4.03 13.66 9.46
C ALA A 187 -4.86 14.96 9.40
N GLU A 188 -4.23 16.08 9.06
CA GLU A 188 -4.91 17.38 8.88
C GLU A 188 -5.97 17.33 7.77
N ILE A 189 -5.69 16.68 6.63
CA ILE A 189 -6.68 16.48 5.56
C ILE A 189 -7.86 15.62 6.06
N ILE A 190 -7.58 14.54 6.79
CA ILE A 190 -8.62 13.64 7.29
C ILE A 190 -9.47 14.32 8.38
N VAL A 191 -8.86 15.10 9.26
CA VAL A 191 -9.56 15.92 10.27
C VAL A 191 -10.57 16.85 9.58
N ASP A 192 -10.13 17.57 8.55
CA ASP A 192 -10.99 18.48 7.81
C ASP A 192 -12.14 17.74 7.08
N VAL A 193 -11.82 16.62 6.40
CA VAL A 193 -12.82 15.81 5.67
C VAL A 193 -13.83 15.15 6.61
N THR A 194 -13.39 14.69 7.79
CA THR A 194 -14.29 14.05 8.77
C THR A 194 -15.10 15.04 9.56
N GLY A 195 -14.69 16.31 9.63
CA GLY A 195 -15.28 17.34 10.49
C GLY A 195 -14.94 17.14 11.96
N TYR A 196 -13.79 16.52 12.29
CA TYR A 196 -13.35 16.35 13.67
C TYR A 196 -12.83 17.67 14.25
N GLU A 197 -13.47 18.18 15.30
CA GLU A 197 -13.19 19.50 15.86
C GLU A 197 -12.39 19.49 17.18
N ASN A 198 -12.09 18.29 17.73
CA ASN A 198 -11.35 18.18 18.99
C ASN A 198 -9.84 18.11 18.74
N ASP A 199 -9.06 18.24 19.81
CA ASP A 199 -7.60 18.06 19.79
C ASP A 199 -7.22 16.59 19.56
N TYR A 200 -6.04 16.35 18.98
CA TYR A 200 -5.39 15.05 18.89
C TYR A 200 -3.91 15.16 19.28
N GLU A 201 -3.36 14.07 19.75
CA GLU A 201 -1.99 14.01 20.28
C GLU A 201 -1.14 12.99 19.52
N TRP A 202 0.17 13.26 19.45
CA TRP A 202 1.16 12.33 18.93
C TRP A 202 1.79 11.49 20.05
N ASP A 203 1.70 10.18 19.95
CA ASP A 203 2.39 9.24 20.84
C ASP A 203 3.80 8.93 20.28
N THR A 204 4.76 9.75 20.68
CA THR A 204 6.17 9.62 20.26
C THR A 204 6.89 8.41 20.86
N SER A 205 6.26 7.64 21.75
CA SER A 205 6.78 6.36 22.21
C SER A 205 6.66 5.26 21.12
N LYS A 206 5.83 5.49 20.10
CA LYS A 206 5.64 4.60 18.96
C LYS A 206 6.58 4.97 17.81
N PRO A 207 7.07 4.00 17.03
CA PRO A 207 8.01 4.26 15.95
C PRO A 207 7.35 4.99 14.76
N ASN A 208 8.11 5.88 14.11
CA ASN A 208 7.71 6.54 12.85
C ASN A 208 7.78 5.61 11.63
N GLY A 209 8.50 4.49 11.72
CA GLY A 209 8.80 3.63 10.57
C GLY A 209 9.86 4.24 9.63
N THR A 210 9.81 3.89 8.34
CA THR A 210 10.71 4.44 7.31
C THR A 210 10.48 5.94 7.16
N PRO A 211 11.54 6.79 7.16
CA PRO A 211 11.38 8.25 7.13
C PRO A 211 10.64 8.78 5.90
N ARG A 212 10.99 8.29 4.70
CA ARG A 212 10.37 8.68 3.44
C ARG A 212 10.22 7.49 2.50
N LYS A 213 9.11 7.45 1.76
CA LYS A 213 8.85 6.44 0.75
C LYS A 213 7.97 7.00 -0.36
N VAL A 214 8.60 7.37 -1.47
CA VAL A 214 7.98 7.83 -2.71
C VAL A 214 8.61 7.10 -3.89
N LEU A 215 7.83 6.67 -4.85
CA LEU A 215 8.28 5.93 -6.03
C LEU A 215 8.65 6.88 -7.17
N ASN A 216 9.68 6.52 -7.94
CA ASN A 216 9.84 7.06 -9.27
C ASN A 216 8.81 6.38 -10.19
N VAL A 217 8.05 7.16 -10.93
CA VAL A 217 6.93 6.69 -11.77
C VAL A 217 7.15 6.98 -13.27
N ASP A 218 8.37 7.27 -13.67
CA ASP A 218 8.69 7.67 -15.05
C ASP A 218 8.34 6.59 -16.07
N LYS A 219 8.48 5.28 -15.72
CA LYS A 219 8.07 4.18 -16.59
C LYS A 219 6.57 4.17 -16.85
N MET A 220 5.74 4.44 -15.84
CA MET A 220 4.28 4.53 -16.02
C MET A 220 3.89 5.74 -16.86
N LYS A 221 4.53 6.90 -16.65
CA LYS A 221 4.34 8.09 -17.49
C LYS A 221 4.71 7.81 -18.94
N ALA A 222 5.80 7.08 -19.18
CA ALA A 222 6.20 6.69 -20.53
C ALA A 222 5.18 5.76 -21.24
N LEU A 223 4.40 4.96 -20.47
CA LEU A 223 3.29 4.18 -20.98
C LEU A 223 2.02 5.01 -21.23
N GLY A 224 2.04 6.31 -20.89
CA GLY A 224 0.93 7.24 -21.07
C GLY A 224 -0.11 7.19 -19.94
N TRP A 225 0.29 6.82 -18.72
CA TRP A 225 -0.58 6.82 -17.55
C TRP A 225 -0.09 7.80 -16.48
N GLU A 226 -1.02 8.52 -15.90
CA GLU A 226 -0.85 9.35 -14.71
C GLU A 226 -2.07 9.23 -13.79
N PRO A 227 -1.90 9.36 -12.45
CA PRO A 227 -3.02 9.34 -11.52
C PRO A 227 -3.96 10.52 -11.77
N LYS A 228 -5.24 10.34 -11.58
CA LYS A 228 -6.29 11.34 -11.83
C LYS A 228 -6.96 11.83 -10.55
N ILE A 229 -6.95 11.00 -9.50
CA ILE A 229 -7.66 11.28 -8.26
C ILE A 229 -6.70 11.91 -7.26
N GLY A 230 -6.94 13.18 -6.94
CA GLY A 230 -6.17 13.91 -5.93
C GLY A 230 -6.39 13.33 -4.53
N LEU A 231 -5.37 13.45 -3.64
CA LEU A 231 -5.40 12.84 -2.30
C LEU A 231 -6.65 13.26 -1.50
N ARG A 232 -6.99 14.56 -1.47
CA ARG A 232 -8.17 15.07 -0.76
C ARG A 232 -9.47 14.47 -1.32
N GLU A 233 -9.65 14.53 -2.63
CA GLU A 233 -10.83 13.99 -3.32
C GLU A 233 -11.01 12.49 -3.05
N GLY A 234 -9.91 11.73 -3.13
CA GLY A 234 -9.89 10.31 -2.83
C GLY A 234 -10.24 10.02 -1.37
N ILE A 235 -9.77 10.83 -0.40
CA ILE A 235 -10.13 10.70 1.02
C ILE A 235 -11.61 11.00 1.21
N GLU A 236 -12.16 12.04 0.57
CA GLU A 236 -13.59 12.39 0.65
C GLU A 236 -14.48 11.26 0.13
N SER A 237 -14.13 10.66 -1.02
CA SER A 237 -14.87 9.53 -1.59
C SER A 237 -14.78 8.28 -0.69
N THR A 238 -13.59 7.98 -0.17
CA THR A 238 -13.33 6.86 0.76
C THR A 238 -14.12 7.03 2.06
N TYR A 239 -14.10 8.24 2.65
CA TYR A 239 -14.83 8.53 3.87
C TYR A 239 -16.36 8.49 3.66
N LYS A 240 -16.86 8.96 2.52
CA LYS A 240 -18.27 8.83 2.16
C LYS A 240 -18.69 7.36 2.09
N TRP A 241 -17.85 6.51 1.47
CA TRP A 241 -18.09 5.07 1.42
C TRP A 241 -18.07 4.46 2.84
N TYR A 242 -17.07 4.80 3.65
CA TYR A 242 -16.95 4.33 5.04
C TYR A 242 -18.19 4.63 5.86
N LYS A 243 -18.67 5.87 5.85
CA LYS A 243 -19.90 6.26 6.57
C LYS A 243 -21.12 5.45 6.14
N ASN A 244 -21.25 5.17 4.87
CA ASN A 244 -22.42 4.49 4.33
C ASN A 244 -22.42 2.97 4.59
N ASN A 245 -21.27 2.38 4.84
CA ASN A 245 -21.12 0.92 4.90
C ASN A 245 -20.65 0.39 6.27
N LEU A 246 -19.86 1.17 7.01
CA LEU A 246 -19.22 0.73 8.27
C LEU A 246 -19.44 1.71 9.42
N GLY A 247 -19.84 2.94 9.16
CA GLY A 247 -19.93 4.02 10.14
C GLY A 247 -21.08 3.90 11.16
N TYR A 248 -21.87 2.83 11.12
CA TYR A 248 -23.00 2.57 12.04
C TYR A 248 -22.84 1.23 12.77
N GLU A 249 -21.66 0.92 13.31
CA GLU A 249 -21.63 -0.10 14.36
C GLU A 249 -22.09 0.55 15.67
N GLU A 250 -23.30 0.17 16.12
CA GLU A 250 -23.77 0.49 17.49
C GLU A 250 -22.71 -0.03 18.47
N PRO A 251 -22.34 0.76 19.50
CA PRO A 251 -21.42 0.27 20.53
C PRO A 251 -22.05 -0.92 21.25
N GLN A 252 -21.39 -2.09 21.16
CA GLN A 252 -21.67 -3.23 22.01
C GLN A 252 -21.21 -2.98 23.45
#